data_10cf75aa4829605ceb90959ca8fadc35
#
_entry.id   10cf75aa4829605ceb90959ca8fadc35
#
_cell.length_a   1.000
_cell.length_b   1.000
_cell.length_c   1.000
_cell.angle_alpha   90.00
_cell.angle_beta   90.00
_cell.angle_gamma   90.00
#
_symmetry.space_group_name_H-M   'P 1'
#
loop_
_entity.id
_entity.type
_entity.pdbx_description
1 polymer ?
#
loop_
_entity_poly.entity_id
_entity_poly.type
_entity_poly.pdbx_seq_one_letter_code
_entity_poly.pdbx_strand_id
1 'polypeptide(L)'
;MKISTSQFKNGLKIIINDQPCSILEHEFHKPGKGQAVMRVKFRNLITGKVVDKTYKSGESVEEADIMTLEMSYLYSDGEQWQFMNSSTYEQIGINRNIVGDAKKWIIGQENCEVVIWNDEPISVEAPPFVELSIAKSDPGIKGDTVSGATKPAELETGVTIQVPLFVEEGEKIKVDTRSGEYSGRV
;
A
#
# COMPACT_ATOMS: atom_id res chain seq x y z
N MET A 1 8.13 -16.76 17.03
CA MET A 1 7.32 -17.85 17.63
C MET A 1 6.91 -18.81 16.52
N LYS A 2 6.82 -20.15 16.79
CA LYS A 2 6.34 -21.07 15.75
C LYS A 2 4.81 -21.18 15.83
N ILE A 3 4.16 -21.06 14.68
CA ILE A 3 2.72 -21.11 14.52
C ILE A 3 2.36 -22.31 13.64
N SER A 4 1.41 -23.14 14.09
CA SER A 4 0.88 -24.26 13.30
C SER A 4 -0.08 -23.75 12.22
N THR A 5 -0.17 -24.48 11.11
CA THR A 5 -1.15 -24.21 10.04
C THR A 5 -2.60 -24.17 10.52
N SER A 6 -2.94 -24.84 11.61
CA SER A 6 -4.27 -24.76 12.23
C SER A 6 -4.60 -23.41 12.88
N GLN A 7 -3.59 -22.58 13.10
CA GLN A 7 -3.71 -21.24 13.70
C GLN A 7 -3.69 -20.12 12.64
N PHE A 8 -3.63 -20.48 11.36
CA PHE A 8 -3.62 -19.49 10.28
C PHE A 8 -4.92 -18.70 10.25
N LYS A 9 -4.76 -17.41 10.09
CA LYS A 9 -5.86 -16.46 9.93
C LYS A 9 -5.44 -15.33 8.98
N ASN A 10 -6.39 -14.68 8.36
CA ASN A 10 -6.12 -13.52 7.51
C ASN A 10 -5.47 -12.41 8.32
N GLY A 11 -4.47 -11.78 7.75
CA GLY A 11 -3.67 -10.72 8.39
C GLY A 11 -2.52 -11.23 9.25
N LEU A 12 -2.41 -12.53 9.53
CA LEU A 12 -1.29 -13.09 10.28
C LEU A 12 0.04 -12.86 9.55
N LYS A 13 1.06 -12.42 10.27
CA LYS A 13 2.41 -12.16 9.74
C LYS A 13 3.30 -13.36 10.03
N ILE A 14 3.86 -13.94 8.97
CA ILE A 14 4.67 -15.15 9.03
C ILE A 14 5.94 -14.98 8.17
N ILE A 15 6.96 -15.78 8.47
CA ILE A 15 8.18 -15.84 7.66
C ILE A 15 8.05 -16.94 6.61
N ILE A 16 8.25 -16.58 5.36
CA ILE A 16 8.31 -17.51 4.22
C ILE A 16 9.57 -17.20 3.41
N ASN A 17 10.44 -18.21 3.26
CA ASN A 17 11.73 -18.04 2.58
C ASN A 17 12.54 -16.84 3.13
N ASP A 18 12.64 -16.76 4.44
CA ASP A 18 13.35 -15.72 5.20
C ASP A 18 12.81 -14.29 4.96
N GLN A 19 11.58 -14.16 4.49
CA GLN A 19 10.94 -12.87 4.24
C GLN A 19 9.59 -12.77 4.96
N PRO A 20 9.25 -11.58 5.48
CA PRO A 20 7.99 -11.37 6.17
C PRO A 20 6.84 -11.31 5.16
N CYS A 21 5.80 -12.06 5.44
CA CYS A 21 4.61 -12.18 4.60
C CYS A 21 3.34 -12.02 5.44
N SER A 22 2.30 -11.48 4.83
CA SER A 22 0.96 -11.40 5.41
C SER A 22 0.02 -12.39 4.74
N ILE A 23 -0.67 -13.20 5.53
CA ILE A 23 -1.70 -14.10 5.02
C ILE A 23 -2.91 -13.26 4.57
N LEU A 24 -3.30 -13.40 3.30
CA LEU A 24 -4.49 -12.77 2.73
C LEU A 24 -5.71 -13.67 2.85
N GLU A 25 -5.53 -14.95 2.47
CA GLU A 25 -6.57 -15.97 2.46
C GLU A 25 -5.98 -17.30 2.89
N HIS A 26 -6.77 -18.13 3.55
CA HIS A 26 -6.39 -19.50 3.89
C HIS A 26 -7.60 -20.42 3.75
N GLU A 27 -7.35 -21.62 3.28
CA GLU A 27 -8.38 -22.64 3.06
C GLU A 27 -7.85 -24.00 3.52
N PHE A 28 -8.58 -24.63 4.45
CA PHE A 28 -8.31 -25.99 4.85
C PHE A 28 -9.00 -26.96 3.89
N HIS A 29 -8.23 -27.81 3.22
CA HIS A 29 -8.74 -28.81 2.31
C HIS A 29 -8.43 -30.22 2.81
N LYS A 30 -9.47 -31.00 3.07
CA LYS A 30 -9.36 -32.41 3.45
C LYS A 30 -9.97 -33.27 2.34
N PRO A 31 -9.15 -33.84 1.42
CA PRO A 31 -9.65 -34.75 0.39
C PRO A 31 -10.17 -36.04 1.02
N GLY A 32 -11.12 -36.72 0.35
CA GLY A 32 -11.66 -38.01 0.80
C GLY A 32 -10.61 -39.11 0.88
N LYS A 33 -9.55 -39.02 0.06
CA LYS A 33 -8.33 -39.85 0.13
C LYS A 33 -7.11 -38.93 0.07
N GLY A 34 -6.21 -39.09 1.02
CA GLY A 34 -4.98 -38.30 1.09
C GLY A 34 -4.82 -37.46 2.37
N GLN A 35 -3.71 -36.77 2.46
CA GLN A 35 -3.39 -35.93 3.61
C GLN A 35 -4.11 -34.58 3.50
N ALA A 36 -4.63 -34.09 4.62
CA ALA A 36 -5.19 -32.76 4.70
C ALA A 36 -4.11 -31.68 4.46
N VAL A 37 -4.48 -30.64 3.76
CA VAL A 37 -3.58 -29.53 3.41
C VAL A 37 -4.22 -28.19 3.74
N MET A 38 -3.37 -27.19 3.96
CA MET A 38 -3.74 -25.80 4.12
C MET A 38 -3.23 -25.02 2.90
N ARG A 39 -4.13 -24.49 2.10
CA ARG A 39 -3.81 -23.57 0.99
C ARG A 39 -3.79 -22.16 1.53
N VAL A 40 -2.75 -21.40 1.20
CA VAL A 40 -2.55 -20.06 1.72
C VAL A 40 -2.17 -19.15 0.57
N LYS A 41 -2.88 -18.04 0.45
CA LYS A 41 -2.51 -16.90 -0.37
C LYS A 41 -1.88 -15.85 0.55
N PHE A 42 -0.69 -15.39 0.24
CA PHE A 42 0.03 -14.42 1.06
C PHE A 42 0.65 -13.31 0.22
N ARG A 43 0.83 -12.15 0.84
CA ARG A 43 1.57 -11.03 0.27
C ARG A 43 2.91 -10.92 0.95
N ASN A 44 3.98 -10.90 0.17
CA ASN A 44 5.31 -10.54 0.66
C ASN A 44 5.34 -9.05 1.02
N LEU A 45 5.72 -8.72 2.23
CA LEU A 45 5.68 -7.33 2.74
C LEU A 45 6.83 -6.46 2.21
N ILE A 46 7.89 -7.06 1.70
CA ILE A 46 9.03 -6.34 1.10
C ILE A 46 8.75 -6.05 -0.39
N THR A 47 8.32 -7.07 -1.13
CA THR A 47 8.17 -6.99 -2.60
C THR A 47 6.75 -6.63 -3.06
N GLY A 48 5.76 -6.75 -2.17
CA GLY A 48 4.35 -6.58 -2.49
C GLY A 48 3.72 -7.73 -3.29
N LYS A 49 4.51 -8.72 -3.73
CA LYS A 49 4.04 -9.83 -4.56
C LYS A 49 3.08 -10.73 -3.78
N VAL A 50 2.02 -11.15 -4.45
CA VAL A 50 1.05 -12.13 -3.94
C VAL A 50 1.37 -13.48 -4.53
N VAL A 51 1.47 -14.51 -3.68
CA VAL A 51 1.83 -15.88 -4.06
C VAL A 51 0.96 -16.87 -3.28
N ASP A 52 0.66 -18.00 -3.89
CA ASP A 52 -0.03 -19.12 -3.24
C ASP A 52 0.98 -20.20 -2.81
N LYS A 53 0.74 -20.79 -1.64
CA LYS A 53 1.52 -21.91 -1.13
C LYS A 53 0.62 -22.91 -0.41
N THR A 54 0.93 -24.19 -0.55
CA THR A 54 0.22 -25.28 0.13
C THR A 54 1.13 -25.88 1.20
N TYR A 55 0.60 -25.97 2.42
CA TYR A 55 1.23 -26.63 3.55
C TYR A 55 0.52 -27.92 3.88
N LYS A 56 1.24 -28.90 4.41
CA LYS A 56 0.62 -30.07 5.01
C LYS A 56 -0.05 -29.67 6.33
N SER A 57 -1.15 -30.33 6.65
CA SER A 57 -1.80 -30.12 7.96
C SER A 57 -0.83 -30.45 9.09
N GLY A 58 -0.68 -29.53 10.04
CA GLY A 58 0.26 -29.68 11.18
C GLY A 58 1.68 -29.17 10.94
N GLU A 59 2.00 -28.69 9.74
CA GLU A 59 3.27 -27.95 9.54
C GLU A 59 3.27 -26.67 10.37
N SER A 60 4.47 -26.19 10.70
CA SER A 60 4.66 -24.95 11.45
C SER A 60 5.52 -23.97 10.66
N VAL A 61 5.20 -22.70 10.78
CA VAL A 61 5.97 -21.57 10.25
C VAL A 61 6.38 -20.63 11.39
N GLU A 62 7.37 -19.79 11.13
CA GLU A 62 7.74 -18.75 12.10
C GLU A 62 6.83 -17.55 11.95
N GLU A 63 6.43 -16.97 13.09
CA GLU A 63 5.75 -15.69 13.13
C GLU A 63 6.75 -14.58 12.82
N ALA A 64 6.34 -13.61 11.98
CA ALA A 64 7.13 -12.41 11.73
C ALA A 64 6.80 -11.36 12.78
N ASP A 65 7.81 -10.82 13.46
CA ASP A 65 7.66 -9.69 14.37
C ASP A 65 7.60 -8.40 13.56
N ILE A 66 6.39 -8.00 13.20
CA ILE A 66 6.10 -6.81 12.41
C ILE A 66 5.48 -5.76 13.30
N MET A 67 6.07 -4.57 13.27
CA MET A 67 5.51 -3.35 13.85
C MET A 67 5.03 -2.43 12.72
N THR A 68 3.84 -1.87 12.87
CA THR A 68 3.33 -0.82 11.99
C THR A 68 3.24 0.47 12.78
N LEU A 69 3.90 1.52 12.29
CA LEU A 69 3.91 2.84 12.92
C LEU A 69 3.23 3.85 12.01
N GLU A 70 2.39 4.69 12.59
CA GLU A 70 1.89 5.89 11.92
C GLU A 70 2.92 6.99 12.01
N MET A 71 3.39 7.48 10.87
CA MET A 71 4.42 8.50 10.78
C MET A 71 4.01 9.59 9.80
N SER A 72 4.27 10.85 10.18
CA SER A 72 4.05 11.99 9.30
C SER A 72 5.20 12.14 8.32
N TYR A 73 4.88 12.24 7.04
CA TYR A 73 5.86 12.61 6.02
C TYR A 73 6.25 14.07 6.17
N LEU A 74 7.53 14.38 6.12
CA LEU A 74 8.05 15.74 6.26
C LEU A 74 8.51 16.32 4.92
N TYR A 75 9.55 15.73 4.34
CA TYR A 75 10.16 16.14 3.08
C TYR A 75 11.06 15.06 2.49
N SER A 76 11.51 15.26 1.26
CA SER A 76 12.49 14.40 0.60
C SER A 76 13.61 15.23 -0.02
N ASP A 77 14.82 14.67 -0.05
CA ASP A 77 15.96 15.17 -0.81
C ASP A 77 16.10 14.46 -2.18
N GLY A 78 15.18 13.57 -2.52
CA GLY A 78 15.16 12.78 -3.75
C GLY A 78 15.68 11.35 -3.57
N GLU A 79 16.53 11.08 -2.61
CA GLU A 79 17.03 9.74 -2.27
C GLU A 79 16.37 9.19 -1.01
N GLN A 80 16.20 10.04 -0.01
CA GLN A 80 15.56 9.71 1.24
C GLN A 80 14.29 10.54 1.47
N TRP A 81 13.28 9.90 2.01
CA TRP A 81 12.06 10.49 2.51
C TRP A 81 12.10 10.53 4.03
N GLN A 82 11.94 11.71 4.61
CA GLN A 82 11.98 11.92 6.05
C GLN A 82 10.58 11.78 6.63
N PHE A 83 10.45 10.90 7.61
CA PHE A 83 9.21 10.65 8.35
C PHE A 83 9.43 10.91 9.84
N MET A 84 8.42 11.38 10.50
CA MET A 84 8.43 11.64 11.94
C MET A 84 7.33 10.83 12.63
N ASN A 85 7.71 10.12 13.67
CA ASN A 85 6.74 9.45 14.54
C ASN A 85 5.92 10.50 15.29
N SER A 86 4.60 10.48 15.13
CA SER A 86 3.69 11.48 15.71
C SER A 86 3.63 11.45 17.24
N SER A 87 4.07 10.34 17.87
CA SER A 87 4.05 10.16 19.32
C SER A 87 5.40 10.47 19.99
N THR A 88 6.50 10.04 19.38
CA THR A 88 7.85 10.18 19.97
C THR A 88 8.63 11.36 19.37
N TYR A 89 8.17 11.91 18.25
CA TYR A 89 8.84 12.95 17.46
C TYR A 89 10.21 12.52 16.90
N GLU A 90 10.53 11.25 16.96
CA GLU A 90 11.72 10.70 16.32
C GLU A 90 11.56 10.72 14.81
N GLN A 91 12.63 11.11 14.13
CA GLN A 91 12.68 11.19 12.67
C GLN A 91 13.53 10.04 12.11
N ILE A 92 13.05 9.47 11.01
CA ILE A 92 13.77 8.46 10.25
C ILE A 92 13.79 8.80 8.76
N GLY A 93 14.94 8.57 8.12
CA GLY A 93 15.06 8.64 6.67
C GLY A 93 14.81 7.26 6.06
N ILE A 94 13.88 7.19 5.12
CA ILE A 94 13.52 5.95 4.42
C ILE A 94 13.94 6.07 2.95
N ASN A 95 14.65 5.06 2.46
CA ASN A 95 15.14 5.05 1.09
C ASN A 95 13.98 5.05 0.07
N ARG A 96 14.20 5.72 -1.05
CA ARG A 96 13.25 5.84 -2.16
C ARG A 96 12.62 4.50 -2.58
N ASN A 97 13.41 3.43 -2.60
CA ASN A 97 12.93 2.11 -3.03
C ASN A 97 11.94 1.50 -2.04
N ILE A 98 12.10 1.78 -0.75
CA ILE A 98 11.22 1.31 0.32
C ILE A 98 9.92 2.13 0.35
N VAL A 99 10.01 3.44 0.15
CA VAL A 99 8.83 4.31 0.03
C VAL A 99 7.94 3.89 -1.15
N GLY A 100 8.55 3.43 -2.25
CA GLY A 100 7.85 2.82 -3.37
C GLY A 100 6.74 3.71 -3.94
N ASP A 101 5.54 3.15 -4.08
CA ASP A 101 4.40 3.85 -4.67
C ASP A 101 3.82 4.96 -3.80
N ALA A 102 4.07 4.97 -2.49
CA ALA A 102 3.61 6.04 -1.62
C ALA A 102 4.11 7.43 -2.06
N LYS A 103 5.32 7.52 -2.64
CA LYS A 103 5.89 8.76 -3.16
C LYS A 103 5.04 9.45 -4.24
N LYS A 104 4.15 8.72 -4.90
CA LYS A 104 3.23 9.26 -5.92
C LYS A 104 2.14 10.15 -5.32
N TRP A 105 1.90 10.02 -4.03
CA TRP A 105 0.72 10.57 -3.36
C TRP A 105 1.02 11.53 -2.23
N ILE A 106 2.25 11.55 -1.71
CA ILE A 106 2.62 12.36 -0.55
C ILE A 106 3.40 13.61 -0.96
N ILE A 107 3.03 14.75 -0.40
CA ILE A 107 3.65 16.06 -0.64
C ILE A 107 4.17 16.73 0.62
N GLY A 108 3.63 16.37 1.80
CA GLY A 108 4.04 16.85 3.12
C GLY A 108 2.91 16.78 4.13
N GLN A 109 3.24 16.36 5.35
CA GLN A 109 2.34 16.20 6.49
C GLN A 109 1.30 15.09 6.39
N GLU A 110 1.32 14.25 5.34
CA GLU A 110 0.46 13.08 5.28
C GLU A 110 0.89 12.04 6.32
N ASN A 111 -0.10 11.45 6.99
CA ASN A 111 0.12 10.33 7.90
C ASN A 111 0.19 9.04 7.10
N CYS A 112 1.37 8.46 7.04
CA CYS A 112 1.66 7.21 6.36
C CYS A 112 1.83 6.07 7.37
N GLU A 113 1.51 4.86 6.94
CA GLU A 113 1.84 3.65 7.69
C GLU A 113 3.21 3.15 7.27
N VAL A 114 4.14 3.09 8.22
CA VAL A 114 5.49 2.55 8.02
C VAL A 114 5.56 1.19 8.67
N VAL A 115 5.87 0.18 7.86
CA VAL A 115 6.03 -1.21 8.32
C VAL A 115 7.49 -1.44 8.68
N ILE A 116 7.72 -1.85 9.91
CA ILE A 116 9.04 -2.12 10.49
C ILE A 116 9.18 -3.63 10.71
N TRP A 117 10.30 -4.18 10.32
CA TRP A 117 10.71 -5.55 10.58
C TRP A 117 12.19 -5.60 10.97
N ASN A 118 12.52 -6.26 12.08
CA ASN A 118 13.86 -6.27 12.64
C ASN A 118 14.46 -4.86 12.81
N ASP A 119 13.67 -3.94 13.35
CA ASP A 119 14.02 -2.53 13.60
C ASP A 119 14.31 -1.71 12.32
N GLU A 120 14.05 -2.24 11.13
CA GLU A 120 14.23 -1.55 9.87
C GLU A 120 12.90 -1.34 9.13
N PRO A 121 12.70 -0.17 8.49
CA PRO A 121 11.53 0.06 7.64
C PRO A 121 11.63 -0.80 6.37
N ILE A 122 10.56 -1.52 6.06
CA ILE A 122 10.47 -2.39 4.88
C ILE A 122 9.44 -1.94 3.85
N SER A 123 8.46 -1.16 4.25
CA SER A 123 7.49 -0.54 3.34
C SER A 123 6.83 0.68 3.94
N VAL A 124 6.32 1.55 3.07
CA VAL A 124 5.53 2.72 3.42
C VAL A 124 4.23 2.68 2.63
N GLU A 125 3.11 2.88 3.30
CA GLU A 125 1.80 3.00 2.68
C GLU A 125 1.26 4.42 2.88
N ALA A 126 0.86 5.07 1.79
CA ALA A 126 0.19 6.35 1.85
C ALA A 126 -1.19 6.21 2.49
N PRO A 127 -1.77 7.28 3.06
CA PRO A 127 -3.14 7.24 3.54
C PRO A 127 -4.08 6.86 2.39
N PRO A 128 -5.21 6.19 2.66
CA PRO A 128 -6.14 5.72 1.62
C PRO A 128 -6.65 6.83 0.70
N PHE A 129 -6.76 8.03 1.23
CA PHE A 129 -7.16 9.22 0.48
C PHE A 129 -6.20 10.36 0.74
N VAL A 130 -5.87 11.07 -0.32
CA VAL A 130 -5.05 12.29 -0.28
C VAL A 130 -5.74 13.42 -1.05
N GLU A 131 -5.37 14.64 -0.70
CA GLU A 131 -5.81 15.84 -1.39
C GLU A 131 -4.65 16.42 -2.17
N LEU A 132 -4.78 16.45 -3.49
CA LEU A 132 -3.73 16.90 -4.39
C LEU A 132 -4.28 17.91 -5.40
N SER A 133 -3.44 18.90 -5.74
CA SER A 133 -3.79 19.89 -6.75
C SER A 133 -3.50 19.38 -8.16
N ILE A 134 -4.34 19.77 -9.11
CA ILE A 134 -4.09 19.55 -10.54
C ILE A 134 -3.02 20.54 -11.01
N ALA A 135 -1.86 20.02 -11.37
CA ALA A 135 -0.76 20.83 -11.89
C ALA A 135 -0.96 21.18 -13.37
N LYS A 136 -1.52 20.23 -14.14
CA LYS A 136 -1.74 20.41 -15.57
C LYS A 136 -2.93 19.58 -16.06
N SER A 137 -3.78 20.17 -16.84
CA SER A 137 -4.95 19.52 -17.45
C SER A 137 -5.36 20.23 -18.71
N ASP A 138 -5.72 19.46 -19.73
CA ASP A 138 -6.34 20.04 -20.93
C ASP A 138 -7.76 20.52 -20.62
N PRO A 139 -8.23 21.59 -21.29
CA PRO A 139 -9.62 22.02 -21.16
C PRO A 139 -10.55 20.91 -21.69
N GLY A 140 -11.62 20.63 -20.95
CA GLY A 140 -12.66 19.69 -21.39
C GLY A 140 -13.31 20.19 -22.68
N ILE A 141 -13.35 19.38 -23.73
CA ILE A 141 -13.97 19.74 -24.98
C ILE A 141 -15.51 19.77 -24.76
N LYS A 142 -16.14 20.94 -24.95
CA LYS A 142 -17.59 21.06 -24.98
C LYS A 142 -18.11 20.31 -26.22
N GLY A 143 -18.69 19.15 -26.02
CA GLY A 143 -19.24 18.33 -27.11
C GLY A 143 -19.35 16.84 -26.78
N ASP A 144 -18.53 16.31 -25.87
CA ASP A 144 -18.68 14.96 -25.37
C ASP A 144 -19.74 14.92 -24.25
N THR A 145 -20.96 14.80 -24.63
CA THR A 145 -22.13 14.64 -23.73
C THR A 145 -22.29 13.18 -23.27
N VAL A 146 -21.26 12.35 -23.42
CA VAL A 146 -21.30 10.99 -22.90
C VAL A 146 -21.13 11.05 -21.38
N SER A 147 -22.14 10.63 -20.66
CA SER A 147 -22.13 10.50 -19.21
C SER A 147 -20.92 9.62 -18.81
N GLY A 148 -20.04 10.17 -17.97
CA GLY A 148 -18.84 9.47 -17.51
C GLY A 148 -17.56 9.72 -18.32
N ALA A 149 -17.56 10.68 -19.25
CA ALA A 149 -16.34 11.08 -19.97
C ALA A 149 -15.27 11.63 -19.00
N THR A 150 -14.04 11.18 -19.18
CA THR A 150 -12.87 11.58 -18.39
C THR A 150 -11.79 12.17 -19.28
N LYS A 151 -10.86 12.88 -18.67
CA LYS A 151 -9.65 13.40 -19.30
C LYS A 151 -8.43 13.16 -18.43
N PRO A 152 -7.22 13.05 -18.99
CA PRO A 152 -6.00 12.97 -18.21
C PRO A 152 -5.71 14.30 -17.52
N ALA A 153 -5.25 14.23 -16.27
CA ALA A 153 -4.77 15.36 -15.51
C ALA A 153 -3.49 14.98 -14.74
N GLU A 154 -2.51 15.84 -14.79
CA GLU A 154 -1.26 15.68 -14.04
C GLU A 154 -1.41 16.33 -12.67
N LEU A 155 -1.14 15.57 -11.63
CA LEU A 155 -1.13 16.02 -10.25
C LEU A 155 0.18 16.74 -9.91
N GLU A 156 0.19 17.53 -8.85
CA GLU A 156 1.39 18.22 -8.36
C GLU A 156 2.54 17.27 -7.98
N THR A 157 2.27 15.99 -7.77
CA THR A 157 3.27 14.95 -7.58
C THR A 157 3.88 14.41 -8.88
N GLY A 158 3.40 14.86 -10.04
CA GLY A 158 3.83 14.38 -11.37
C GLY A 158 3.08 13.14 -11.87
N VAL A 159 2.15 12.60 -11.10
CA VAL A 159 1.33 11.45 -11.50
C VAL A 159 0.16 11.92 -12.37
N THR A 160 -0.10 11.22 -13.46
CA THR A 160 -1.27 11.47 -14.31
C THR A 160 -2.39 10.49 -13.97
N ILE A 161 -3.58 11.03 -13.70
CA ILE A 161 -4.80 10.25 -13.43
C ILE A 161 -5.94 10.70 -14.36
N GLN A 162 -6.99 9.88 -14.44
CA GLN A 162 -8.20 10.23 -15.14
C GLN A 162 -9.14 11.00 -14.21
N VAL A 163 -9.62 12.16 -14.66
CA VAL A 163 -10.54 13.01 -13.91
C VAL A 163 -11.78 13.33 -14.77
N PRO A 164 -12.93 13.67 -14.16
CA PRO A 164 -14.08 14.16 -14.90
C PRO A 164 -13.74 15.41 -15.72
N LEU A 165 -14.45 15.62 -16.85
CA LEU A 165 -14.17 16.74 -17.77
C LEU A 165 -14.30 18.13 -17.12
N PHE A 166 -15.10 18.26 -16.06
CA PHE A 166 -15.32 19.53 -15.36
C PHE A 166 -14.16 19.94 -14.41
N VAL A 167 -13.22 19.03 -14.13
CA VAL A 167 -12.07 19.35 -13.26
C VAL A 167 -11.09 20.22 -14.03
N GLU A 168 -10.69 21.34 -13.43
CA GLU A 168 -9.80 22.33 -14.04
C GLU A 168 -8.41 22.33 -13.42
N GLU A 169 -7.45 22.87 -14.16
CA GLU A 169 -6.11 23.10 -13.66
C GLU A 169 -6.12 24.03 -12.43
N GLY A 170 -5.33 23.70 -11.41
CA GLY A 170 -5.30 24.43 -10.14
C GLY A 170 -6.33 23.99 -9.10
N GLU A 171 -7.33 23.19 -9.49
CA GLU A 171 -8.28 22.63 -8.52
C GLU A 171 -7.63 21.60 -7.62
N LYS A 172 -8.05 21.56 -6.36
CA LYS A 172 -7.69 20.52 -5.39
C LYS A 172 -8.73 19.42 -5.42
N ILE A 173 -8.27 18.19 -5.57
CA ILE A 173 -9.12 17.01 -5.67
C ILE A 173 -8.72 15.96 -4.65
N LYS A 174 -9.67 15.11 -4.31
CA LYS A 174 -9.47 13.92 -3.48
C LYS A 174 -9.18 12.71 -4.38
N VAL A 175 -8.11 11.99 -4.08
CA VAL A 175 -7.67 10.81 -4.82
C VAL A 175 -7.64 9.60 -3.89
N ASP A 176 -8.16 8.46 -4.35
CA ASP A 176 -7.97 7.17 -3.68
C ASP A 176 -6.60 6.62 -4.08
N THR A 177 -5.67 6.55 -3.13
CA THR A 177 -4.28 6.12 -3.38
C THR A 177 -4.15 4.63 -3.70
N ARG A 178 -5.15 3.82 -3.32
CA ARG A 178 -5.16 2.37 -3.55
C ARG A 178 -5.47 2.02 -5.00
N SER A 179 -6.38 2.76 -5.63
CA SER A 179 -6.76 2.59 -7.03
C SER A 179 -6.08 3.60 -7.96
N GLY A 180 -5.61 4.72 -7.43
CA GLY A 180 -5.10 5.85 -8.21
C GLY A 180 -6.20 6.64 -8.92
N GLU A 181 -7.44 6.57 -8.42
CA GLU A 181 -8.61 7.17 -9.07
C GLU A 181 -9.08 8.44 -8.37
N TYR A 182 -9.66 9.32 -9.17
CA TYR A 182 -10.39 10.49 -8.68
C TYR A 182 -11.54 10.05 -7.77
N SER A 183 -11.61 10.62 -6.57
CA SER A 183 -12.66 10.32 -5.60
C SER A 183 -13.65 11.45 -5.37
N GLY A 184 -13.29 12.70 -5.67
CA GLY A 184 -14.15 13.84 -5.48
C GLY A 184 -13.42 15.18 -5.49
N ARG A 185 -14.17 16.25 -5.39
CA ARG A 185 -13.64 17.60 -5.10
C ARG A 185 -13.41 17.77 -3.61
N VAL A 186 -12.49 18.65 -3.24
CA VAL A 186 -12.23 19.08 -1.86
C VAL A 186 -13.11 20.27 -1.52
#